data_0052234c3689eab4ef5356ba47f6588e
#
_entry.id   0052234c3689eab4ef5356ba47f6588e
#
_cell.length_a   1.000
_cell.length_b   1.000
_cell.length_c   1.000
_cell.angle_alpha   90.00
_cell.angle_beta   90.00
_cell.angle_gamma   90.00
#
_symmetry.space_group_name_H-M   'P 1'
#
loop_
_entity.id
_entity.type
_entity.pdbx_description
1 polymer ?
#
loop_
_entity_poly.entity_id
_entity_poly.type
_entity_poly.pdbx_seq_one_letter_code
_entity_poly.pdbx_strand_id
1 'polypeptide(L)'
;MSKRIFALLSVLVLAGMLLAACGPKPTATPAAYECTDPLGCVKIGPSEPIHIAYWGVLSGPDQSLGEDSKRGVEIAIDDKGGKLLGHEILLTTEDAGCTPEGGATAATKLATDTSIVGLIGSSCSDETVGGIATLTKAGLTTISPSNTRPVLTATDRGPDYAGYLRTAHSDAFQGKAVAEFAFNYLKVTKAATLHDGSTYAQALQQVFADEFTKLGGTIVAQEAVAKDATDMKPVLTTIAAAGPEFLYYPVFVAVGGFVTAQIRDVAGLENVKIAGSDGIFTADLLKGGGENTKGMYLSSPDFSAFTGDYAAFITKHKTKYGGSTLSTFHAHAYDAANILFAALEKVAVVQADGTIYVPRQALRDAIYATKDFKGITGNLTCSKYGDCGAPVIAVYEIMNSDPASWNPADAANPNPKKIWP
;
A
#
# COMPACT_ATOMS: atom_id res chain seq x y z
N MET A 1 -7.91 -12.59 94.54
CA MET A 1 -7.32 -12.21 93.20
C MET A 1 -7.75 -13.26 92.16
N SER A 2 -8.86 -13.13 91.46
CA SER A 2 -8.99 -14.05 90.33
C SER A 2 -10.12 -13.70 89.32
N LYS A 3 -11.25 -13.20 89.75
CA LYS A 3 -12.37 -12.97 88.83
C LYS A 3 -12.27 -11.67 87.98
N ARG A 4 -11.60 -10.65 88.50
CA ARG A 4 -11.43 -9.35 87.77
C ARG A 4 -10.29 -9.37 86.78
N ILE A 5 -9.25 -10.23 86.97
CA ILE A 5 -8.12 -10.37 86.00
C ILE A 5 -8.55 -11.21 84.83
N PHE A 6 -9.40 -12.25 84.98
CA PHE A 6 -9.95 -13.02 83.86
C PHE A 6 -10.88 -12.22 82.99
N ALA A 7 -11.69 -11.31 83.53
CA ALA A 7 -12.57 -10.44 82.77
C ALA A 7 -11.77 -9.42 81.95
N LEU A 8 -10.69 -8.85 82.46
CA LEU A 8 -9.81 -7.93 81.71
C LEU A 8 -9.01 -8.63 80.65
N LEU A 9 -8.55 -9.84 80.79
CA LEU A 9 -7.88 -10.66 79.77
C LEU A 9 -8.85 -11.05 78.68
N SER A 10 -10.11 -11.41 78.99
CA SER A 10 -11.12 -11.76 78.00
C SER A 10 -11.52 -10.57 77.13
N VAL A 11 -11.60 -9.35 77.66
CA VAL A 11 -11.90 -8.11 76.87
C VAL A 11 -10.73 -7.71 75.98
N LEU A 12 -9.46 -7.91 76.41
CA LEU A 12 -8.28 -7.64 75.60
C LEU A 12 -8.14 -8.62 74.41
N VAL A 13 -8.49 -9.91 74.62
CA VAL A 13 -8.49 -10.90 73.51
C VAL A 13 -9.60 -10.66 72.52
N LEU A 14 -10.81 -10.24 72.93
CA LEU A 14 -11.89 -9.85 72.06
C LEU A 14 -11.55 -8.56 71.30
N ALA A 15 -10.93 -7.57 71.88
CA ALA A 15 -10.51 -6.34 71.25
C ALA A 15 -9.39 -6.60 70.24
N GLY A 16 -8.46 -7.55 70.51
CA GLY A 16 -7.43 -7.97 69.55
C GLY A 16 -7.97 -8.70 68.34
N MET A 17 -9.04 -9.50 68.49
CA MET A 17 -9.71 -10.17 67.33
C MET A 17 -10.54 -9.21 66.45
N LEU A 18 -11.05 -8.13 67.01
CA LEU A 18 -11.79 -7.11 66.24
C LEU A 18 -10.84 -6.21 65.41
N LEU A 19 -9.60 -5.99 65.85
CA LEU A 19 -8.61 -5.23 65.11
C LEU A 19 -7.94 -6.04 63.95
N ALA A 20 -7.94 -7.37 64.04
CA ALA A 20 -7.44 -8.23 62.96
C ALA A 20 -8.41 -8.39 61.77
N ALA A 21 -9.70 -7.99 61.94
CA ALA A 21 -10.72 -8.06 60.87
C ALA A 21 -10.73 -6.84 59.91
N CYS A 22 -9.94 -5.79 60.21
CA CYS A 22 -9.79 -4.60 59.34
C CYS A 22 -8.44 -4.56 58.61
N GLY A 23 -7.85 -5.71 58.28
CA GLY A 23 -6.78 -5.74 57.30
C GLY A 23 -7.31 -5.30 55.90
N PRO A 24 -6.54 -4.57 55.10
CA PRO A 24 -6.97 -4.24 53.74
C PRO A 24 -7.34 -5.55 53.04
N LYS A 25 -8.57 -5.64 52.52
CA LYS A 25 -8.97 -6.73 51.62
C LYS A 25 -7.87 -6.89 50.58
N PRO A 26 -7.33 -8.11 50.34
CA PRO A 26 -6.42 -8.30 49.22
C PRO A 26 -7.13 -7.79 47.98
N THR A 27 -6.59 -6.76 47.39
CA THR A 27 -7.05 -6.28 46.09
C THR A 27 -6.88 -7.46 45.15
N ALA A 28 -7.98 -8.03 44.67
CA ALA A 28 -7.92 -9.13 43.71
C ALA A 28 -7.04 -8.64 42.54
N THR A 29 -5.90 -9.29 42.32
CA THR A 29 -5.09 -9.07 41.16
C THR A 29 -6.02 -9.23 39.96
N PRO A 30 -6.16 -8.26 39.05
CA PRO A 30 -6.98 -8.43 37.87
C PRO A 30 -6.58 -9.74 37.20
N ALA A 31 -7.56 -10.56 36.84
CA ALA A 31 -7.29 -11.81 36.14
C ALA A 31 -6.48 -11.48 34.89
N ALA A 32 -5.36 -12.19 34.68
CA ALA A 32 -4.55 -12.01 33.47
C ALA A 32 -5.44 -12.24 32.25
N TYR A 33 -5.33 -11.36 31.25
CA TYR A 33 -6.07 -11.54 30.00
C TYR A 33 -5.71 -12.88 29.36
N GLU A 34 -6.71 -13.69 29.06
CA GLU A 34 -6.58 -14.94 28.33
C GLU A 34 -6.96 -14.72 26.86
N CYS A 35 -6.02 -15.02 25.95
CA CYS A 35 -6.26 -14.90 24.52
C CYS A 35 -7.17 -16.02 24.02
N THR A 36 -8.37 -15.66 23.56
CA THR A 36 -9.35 -16.58 22.96
C THR A 36 -9.53 -16.35 21.46
N ASP A 37 -8.73 -15.47 20.85
CA ASP A 37 -8.81 -15.14 19.43
C ASP A 37 -8.40 -16.35 18.56
N PRO A 38 -9.18 -16.73 17.54
CA PRO A 38 -8.91 -17.93 16.73
C PRO A 38 -7.59 -17.87 15.94
N LEU A 39 -7.08 -16.66 15.65
CA LEU A 39 -5.78 -16.46 15.02
C LEU A 39 -4.66 -16.18 16.03
N GLY A 40 -4.96 -16.29 17.32
CA GLY A 40 -4.04 -15.98 18.41
C GLY A 40 -3.91 -14.48 18.68
N CYS A 41 -3.07 -14.14 19.66
CA CYS A 41 -2.80 -12.76 20.05
C CYS A 41 -1.29 -12.49 20.05
N VAL A 42 -0.91 -11.27 19.66
CA VAL A 42 0.43 -10.77 19.94
C VAL A 42 0.42 -10.18 21.35
N LYS A 43 1.34 -10.64 22.21
CA LYS A 43 1.58 -10.06 23.52
C LYS A 43 2.76 -9.10 23.42
N ILE A 44 2.57 -7.88 23.91
CA ILE A 44 3.57 -6.81 23.93
C ILE A 44 3.78 -6.45 25.40
N GLY A 45 5.00 -6.67 25.91
CA GLY A 45 5.35 -6.34 27.30
C GLY A 45 5.39 -4.83 27.53
N PRO A 46 5.38 -4.38 28.81
CA PRO A 46 5.24 -2.96 29.16
C PRO A 46 6.28 -2.01 28.55
N SER A 47 7.45 -2.53 28.17
CA SER A 47 8.55 -1.77 27.58
C SER A 47 8.87 -2.19 26.14
N GLU A 48 8.10 -3.12 25.58
CA GLU A 48 8.29 -3.59 24.21
C GLU A 48 7.55 -2.66 23.22
N PRO A 49 8.07 -2.47 22.01
CA PRO A 49 7.41 -1.66 21.00
C PRO A 49 6.23 -2.40 20.37
N ILE A 50 5.29 -1.64 19.81
CA ILE A 50 4.31 -2.15 18.86
C ILE A 50 5.03 -2.35 17.53
N HIS A 51 5.22 -3.62 17.13
CA HIS A 51 5.99 -3.99 15.95
C HIS A 51 5.07 -4.12 14.73
N ILE A 52 5.26 -3.24 13.76
CA ILE A 52 4.66 -3.33 12.42
C ILE A 52 5.77 -3.54 11.38
N ALA A 53 5.42 -4.10 10.23
CA ALA A 53 6.40 -4.21 9.15
C ALA A 53 5.87 -3.64 7.83
N TYR A 54 6.79 -3.08 7.04
CA TYR A 54 6.58 -2.76 5.64
C TYR A 54 7.27 -3.81 4.78
N TRP A 55 6.61 -4.29 3.72
CA TRP A 55 7.19 -5.19 2.74
C TRP A 55 6.86 -4.75 1.32
N GLY A 56 7.82 -4.88 0.41
CA GLY A 56 7.68 -4.43 -0.97
C GLY A 56 9.01 -4.33 -1.68
N VAL A 57 9.04 -3.70 -2.85
CA VAL A 57 10.26 -3.53 -3.64
C VAL A 57 11.12 -2.42 -3.03
N LEU A 58 12.27 -2.79 -2.44
CA LEU A 58 13.20 -1.85 -1.79
C LEU A 58 14.57 -1.84 -2.47
N SER A 59 14.77 -2.66 -3.49
CA SER A 59 15.99 -2.71 -4.29
C SER A 59 15.70 -2.91 -5.78
N GLY A 60 16.71 -2.73 -6.63
CA GLY A 60 16.58 -2.86 -8.07
C GLY A 60 15.96 -1.65 -8.76
N PRO A 61 15.64 -1.77 -10.08
CA PRO A 61 15.19 -0.63 -10.88
C PRO A 61 13.82 -0.08 -10.49
N ASP A 62 12.99 -0.88 -9.84
CA ASP A 62 11.63 -0.51 -9.43
C ASP A 62 11.56 -0.01 -7.96
N GLN A 63 12.70 0.15 -7.28
CA GLN A 63 12.79 0.52 -5.85
C GLN A 63 12.06 1.82 -5.50
N SER A 64 11.97 2.77 -6.43
CA SER A 64 11.28 4.05 -6.19
C SER A 64 9.82 3.87 -5.79
N LEU A 65 9.14 2.84 -6.29
CA LEU A 65 7.76 2.51 -5.94
C LEU A 65 7.62 2.10 -4.46
N GLY A 66 8.49 1.20 -4.00
CA GLY A 66 8.47 0.72 -2.63
C GLY A 66 8.98 1.74 -1.62
N GLU A 67 10.06 2.44 -1.95
CA GLU A 67 10.62 3.48 -1.10
C GLU A 67 9.63 4.65 -0.91
N ASP A 68 8.90 5.05 -1.96
CA ASP A 68 7.85 6.06 -1.89
C ASP A 68 6.76 5.68 -0.87
N SER A 69 6.28 4.44 -0.96
CA SER A 69 5.28 3.89 -0.04
C SER A 69 5.81 3.79 1.40
N LYS A 70 7.04 3.29 1.60
CA LYS A 70 7.68 3.21 2.92
C LYS A 70 7.76 4.60 3.59
N ARG A 71 8.13 5.64 2.85
CA ARG A 71 8.16 7.01 3.35
C ARG A 71 6.80 7.50 3.81
N GLY A 72 5.72 7.09 3.14
CA GLY A 72 4.35 7.36 3.59
C GLY A 72 4.06 6.76 4.96
N VAL A 73 4.46 5.50 5.19
CA VAL A 73 4.34 4.83 6.50
C VAL A 73 5.16 5.54 7.57
N GLU A 74 6.40 5.91 7.27
CA GLU A 74 7.28 6.59 8.21
C GLU A 74 6.74 7.98 8.64
N ILE A 75 6.10 8.72 7.72
CA ILE A 75 5.43 9.99 8.06
C ILE A 75 4.20 9.75 8.94
N ALA A 76 3.42 8.67 8.71
CA ALA A 76 2.30 8.32 9.57
C ALA A 76 2.76 7.99 11.01
N ILE A 77 3.91 7.33 11.16
CA ILE A 77 4.53 7.07 12.47
C ILE A 77 4.97 8.38 13.13
N ASP A 78 5.62 9.27 12.38
CA ASP A 78 6.04 10.59 12.90
C ASP A 78 4.84 11.40 13.39
N ASP A 79 3.72 11.37 12.68
CA ASP A 79 2.49 12.08 13.05
C ASP A 79 1.84 11.54 14.34
N LYS A 80 2.08 10.26 14.65
CA LYS A 80 1.74 9.66 15.95
C LYS A 80 2.78 9.98 17.06
N GLY A 81 3.82 10.75 16.74
CA GLY A 81 4.93 11.03 17.66
C GLY A 81 5.78 9.80 17.97
N GLY A 82 5.84 8.84 17.03
CA GLY A 82 6.57 7.58 17.17
C GLY A 82 5.94 6.59 18.14
N LYS A 83 4.71 6.83 18.64
CA LYS A 83 4.07 6.03 19.70
C LYS A 83 2.61 5.72 19.40
N LEU A 84 2.18 4.54 19.88
CA LEU A 84 0.79 4.12 19.86
C LEU A 84 0.46 3.41 21.19
N LEU A 85 -0.68 3.71 21.79
CA LEU A 85 -1.11 3.13 23.07
C LEU A 85 -0.06 3.22 24.21
N GLY A 86 0.81 4.24 24.16
CA GLY A 86 1.89 4.47 25.11
C GLY A 86 3.21 3.75 24.79
N HIS A 87 3.25 2.83 23.83
CA HIS A 87 4.44 2.10 23.36
C HIS A 87 5.07 2.78 22.15
N GLU A 88 6.37 2.63 21.98
CA GLU A 88 7.05 3.03 20.75
C GLU A 88 6.58 2.16 19.58
N ILE A 89 6.56 2.73 18.35
CA ILE A 89 6.27 1.99 17.13
C ILE A 89 7.61 1.56 16.52
N LEU A 90 7.81 0.25 16.37
CA LEU A 90 8.93 -0.33 15.62
C LEU A 90 8.44 -0.64 14.20
N LEU A 91 9.11 -0.05 13.21
CA LEU A 91 8.91 -0.41 11.80
C LEU A 91 10.12 -1.21 11.31
N THR A 92 9.88 -2.46 10.89
CA THR A 92 10.87 -3.24 10.11
C THR A 92 10.48 -3.31 8.65
N THR A 93 11.43 -3.65 7.79
CA THR A 93 11.21 -3.69 6.34
C THR A 93 11.74 -4.99 5.75
N GLU A 94 11.00 -5.53 4.75
CA GLU A 94 11.42 -6.70 3.97
C GLU A 94 11.34 -6.37 2.47
N ASP A 95 12.46 -6.63 1.78
CA ASP A 95 12.52 -6.47 0.32
C ASP A 95 11.92 -7.70 -0.37
N ALA A 96 10.92 -7.48 -1.19
CA ALA A 96 10.23 -8.52 -1.96
C ALA A 96 10.55 -8.46 -3.47
N GLY A 97 11.35 -7.48 -3.92
CA GLY A 97 11.97 -7.41 -5.25
C GLY A 97 11.02 -7.39 -6.43
N CYS A 98 9.74 -7.05 -6.23
CA CYS A 98 8.70 -6.98 -7.27
C CYS A 98 8.48 -8.31 -8.03
N THR A 99 8.71 -9.48 -7.38
CA THR A 99 8.55 -10.81 -7.96
C THR A 99 7.72 -11.73 -7.07
N PRO A 100 7.07 -12.79 -7.61
CA PRO A 100 6.37 -13.76 -6.79
C PRO A 100 7.29 -14.51 -5.82
N GLU A 101 8.49 -14.85 -6.25
CA GLU A 101 9.51 -15.57 -5.45
C GLU A 101 10.02 -14.70 -4.29
N GLY A 102 10.29 -13.42 -4.58
CA GLY A 102 10.66 -12.43 -3.57
C GLY A 102 9.55 -12.23 -2.55
N GLY A 103 8.31 -12.12 -3.03
CA GLY A 103 7.11 -12.03 -2.19
C GLY A 103 6.94 -13.25 -1.28
N ALA A 104 7.14 -14.47 -1.79
CA ALA A 104 7.08 -15.70 -1.00
C ALA A 104 8.18 -15.75 0.06
N THR A 105 9.39 -15.30 -0.26
CA THR A 105 10.54 -15.25 0.65
C THR A 105 10.29 -14.23 1.78
N ALA A 106 9.91 -13.02 1.44
CA ALA A 106 9.58 -11.96 2.40
C ALA A 106 8.42 -12.38 3.32
N ALA A 107 7.35 -12.94 2.75
CA ALA A 107 6.20 -13.42 3.51
C ALA A 107 6.56 -14.54 4.50
N THR A 108 7.45 -15.47 4.10
CA THR A 108 7.92 -16.54 4.97
C THR A 108 8.70 -15.96 6.16
N LYS A 109 9.57 -15.00 5.93
CA LYS A 109 10.34 -14.34 6.98
C LYS A 109 9.41 -13.57 7.94
N LEU A 110 8.48 -12.77 7.41
CA LEU A 110 7.49 -12.03 8.19
C LEU A 110 6.59 -12.96 9.01
N ALA A 111 6.17 -14.10 8.46
CA ALA A 111 5.30 -15.07 9.13
C ALA A 111 5.98 -15.77 10.31
N THR A 112 7.31 -15.84 10.34
CA THR A 112 8.08 -16.42 11.47
C THR A 112 8.29 -15.45 12.61
N ASP A 113 8.11 -14.15 12.40
CA ASP A 113 8.19 -13.14 13.46
C ASP A 113 6.83 -12.95 14.13
N THR A 114 6.66 -13.61 15.27
CA THR A 114 5.40 -13.59 16.01
C THR A 114 5.12 -12.26 16.72
N SER A 115 6.11 -11.36 16.81
CA SER A 115 5.96 -10.03 17.41
C SER A 115 5.23 -9.02 16.51
N ILE A 116 5.19 -9.26 15.19
CA ILE A 116 4.53 -8.39 14.24
C ILE A 116 3.00 -8.41 14.45
N VAL A 117 2.41 -7.23 14.64
CA VAL A 117 0.97 -7.06 14.81
C VAL A 117 0.23 -6.86 13.51
N GLY A 118 0.85 -6.22 12.51
CA GLY A 118 0.24 -5.95 11.21
C GLY A 118 1.24 -5.47 10.18
N LEU A 119 0.85 -5.50 8.91
CA LEU A 119 1.73 -5.24 7.78
C LEU A 119 1.16 -4.13 6.88
N ILE A 120 2.06 -3.31 6.33
CA ILE A 120 1.77 -2.44 5.19
C ILE A 120 2.55 -2.97 4.00
N GLY A 121 1.89 -3.12 2.86
CA GLY A 121 2.47 -3.73 1.65
C GLY A 121 1.55 -4.81 1.06
N SER A 122 1.95 -5.42 -0.04
CA SER A 122 3.23 -5.23 -0.74
C SER A 122 3.16 -4.07 -1.75
N SER A 123 4.28 -3.84 -2.44
CA SER A 123 4.35 -2.83 -3.50
C SER A 123 3.80 -3.34 -4.83
N CYS A 124 4.28 -4.49 -5.30
CA CYS A 124 3.89 -5.09 -6.57
C CYS A 124 2.85 -6.19 -6.37
N SER A 125 1.89 -6.32 -7.30
CA SER A 125 0.86 -7.37 -7.24
C SER A 125 1.45 -8.78 -7.23
N ASP A 126 2.58 -9.00 -7.92
CA ASP A 126 3.31 -10.27 -7.96
C ASP A 126 3.80 -10.70 -6.57
N GLU A 127 4.28 -9.75 -5.75
CA GLU A 127 4.72 -10.02 -4.37
C GLU A 127 3.56 -10.54 -3.51
N THR A 128 2.39 -9.89 -3.61
CA THR A 128 1.18 -10.36 -2.93
C THR A 128 0.75 -11.74 -3.42
N VAL A 129 0.74 -11.98 -4.73
CA VAL A 129 0.40 -13.30 -5.28
C VAL A 129 1.32 -14.40 -4.72
N GLY A 130 2.63 -14.12 -4.60
CA GLY A 130 3.59 -15.08 -4.05
C GLY A 130 3.48 -15.30 -2.54
N GLY A 131 3.10 -14.26 -1.77
CA GLY A 131 3.27 -14.25 -0.31
C GLY A 131 1.98 -14.33 0.51
N ILE A 132 0.83 -13.91 -0.02
CA ILE A 132 -0.37 -13.65 0.80
C ILE A 132 -0.93 -14.90 1.49
N ALA A 133 -0.89 -16.05 0.87
CA ALA A 133 -1.35 -17.30 1.47
C ALA A 133 -0.57 -17.63 2.76
N THR A 134 0.76 -17.42 2.75
CA THR A 134 1.64 -17.63 3.90
C THR A 134 1.30 -16.64 5.02
N LEU A 135 1.14 -15.36 4.72
CA LEU A 135 0.78 -14.32 5.70
C LEU A 135 -0.61 -14.56 6.30
N THR A 136 -1.60 -14.88 5.47
CA THR A 136 -2.97 -15.17 5.92
C THR A 136 -3.01 -16.37 6.88
N LYS A 137 -2.27 -17.44 6.55
CA LYS A 137 -2.16 -18.65 7.38
C LYS A 137 -1.47 -18.38 8.72
N ALA A 138 -0.50 -17.47 8.74
CA ALA A 138 0.17 -17.01 9.96
C ALA A 138 -0.70 -16.05 10.82
N GLY A 139 -1.94 -15.76 10.39
CA GLY A 139 -2.84 -14.82 11.08
C GLY A 139 -2.50 -13.35 10.85
N LEU A 140 -1.53 -13.04 10.00
CA LEU A 140 -1.16 -11.66 9.66
C LEU A 140 -2.18 -11.02 8.71
N THR A 141 -2.31 -9.71 8.83
CA THR A 141 -3.11 -8.88 7.92
C THR A 141 -2.23 -7.80 7.32
N THR A 142 -2.33 -7.62 6.00
CA THR A 142 -1.58 -6.61 5.25
C THR A 142 -2.52 -5.65 4.54
N ILE A 143 -2.16 -4.37 4.51
CA ILE A 143 -2.85 -3.33 3.76
C ILE A 143 -1.89 -2.81 2.69
N SER A 144 -2.13 -3.19 1.43
CA SER A 144 -1.28 -2.74 0.33
C SER A 144 -1.63 -1.31 -0.08
N PRO A 145 -0.63 -0.43 -0.22
CA PRO A 145 -0.83 0.90 -0.75
C PRO A 145 -0.85 0.97 -2.28
N SER A 146 -0.36 -0.05 -2.98
CA SER A 146 -0.02 0.07 -4.40
C SER A 146 -0.33 -1.15 -5.28
N ASN A 147 -0.87 -2.23 -4.73
CA ASN A 147 -1.30 -3.36 -5.57
C ASN A 147 -2.65 -3.06 -6.22
N THR A 148 -2.66 -2.94 -7.53
CA THR A 148 -3.84 -2.51 -8.27
C THR A 148 -4.55 -3.64 -9.02
N ARG A 149 -3.92 -4.83 -9.16
CA ARG A 149 -4.49 -5.96 -9.88
C ARG A 149 -5.92 -6.31 -9.40
N PRO A 150 -6.93 -6.40 -10.31
CA PRO A 150 -8.34 -6.56 -9.90
C PRO A 150 -8.63 -7.85 -9.12
N VAL A 151 -7.98 -8.98 -9.47
CA VAL A 151 -8.25 -10.28 -8.86
C VAL A 151 -7.93 -10.34 -7.37
N LEU A 152 -7.04 -9.47 -6.86
CA LEU A 152 -6.65 -9.46 -5.44
C LEU A 152 -7.82 -9.16 -4.49
N THR A 153 -8.86 -8.49 -5.00
CA THR A 153 -10.07 -8.14 -4.27
C THR A 153 -11.35 -8.61 -4.98
N ALA A 154 -11.22 -9.56 -5.90
CA ALA A 154 -12.37 -10.14 -6.60
C ALA A 154 -13.27 -10.93 -5.65
N THR A 155 -14.53 -11.09 -6.04
CA THR A 155 -15.54 -11.77 -5.23
C THR A 155 -15.25 -13.27 -5.02
N ASP A 156 -14.44 -13.86 -5.88
CA ASP A 156 -14.03 -15.26 -5.93
C ASP A 156 -12.54 -15.49 -5.59
N ARG A 157 -11.87 -14.50 -5.01
CA ARG A 157 -10.41 -14.52 -4.72
C ARG A 157 -9.93 -15.63 -3.78
N GLY A 158 -10.85 -16.35 -3.15
CA GLY A 158 -10.54 -17.48 -2.26
C GLY A 158 -10.08 -17.08 -0.85
N PRO A 159 -9.99 -18.06 0.08
CA PRO A 159 -9.71 -17.84 1.49
C PRO A 159 -8.25 -17.40 1.76
N ASP A 160 -7.31 -17.70 0.88
CA ASP A 160 -5.90 -17.34 1.03
C ASP A 160 -5.70 -15.82 1.07
N TYR A 161 -6.64 -15.06 0.52
CA TYR A 161 -6.64 -13.60 0.53
C TYR A 161 -7.38 -12.97 1.73
N ALA A 162 -7.81 -13.77 2.72
CA ALA A 162 -8.55 -13.24 3.88
C ALA A 162 -7.75 -12.20 4.70
N GLY A 163 -6.41 -12.26 4.67
CA GLY A 163 -5.53 -11.29 5.32
C GLY A 163 -5.14 -10.10 4.45
N TYR A 164 -5.74 -9.93 3.26
CA TYR A 164 -5.34 -8.90 2.31
C TYR A 164 -6.38 -7.79 2.14
N LEU A 165 -5.93 -6.54 2.26
CA LEU A 165 -6.67 -5.33 1.90
C LEU A 165 -5.76 -4.38 1.11
N ARG A 166 -6.35 -3.34 0.49
CA ARG A 166 -5.59 -2.28 -0.18
C ARG A 166 -6.26 -0.92 -0.04
N THR A 167 -5.44 0.12 0.05
CA THR A 167 -5.86 1.53 -0.09
C THR A 167 -5.71 2.02 -1.52
N ALA A 168 -4.92 1.34 -2.36
CA ALA A 168 -4.82 1.61 -3.79
C ALA A 168 -6.17 1.42 -4.52
N HIS A 169 -6.28 2.04 -5.67
CA HIS A 169 -7.35 1.77 -6.64
C HIS A 169 -7.22 0.38 -7.28
N SER A 170 -8.25 -0.05 -8.01
CA SER A 170 -8.18 -1.21 -8.89
C SER A 170 -7.87 -0.79 -10.33
N ASP A 171 -7.10 -1.61 -11.06
CA ASP A 171 -6.83 -1.44 -12.49
C ASP A 171 -8.11 -1.41 -13.34
N ALA A 172 -9.23 -1.93 -12.82
CA ALA A 172 -10.53 -1.80 -13.46
C ALA A 172 -10.94 -0.34 -13.68
N PHE A 173 -10.56 0.56 -12.77
CA PHE A 173 -10.79 2.00 -12.92
C PHE A 173 -9.72 2.64 -13.81
N GLN A 174 -8.46 2.27 -13.64
CA GLN A 174 -7.35 2.88 -14.38
C GLN A 174 -7.37 2.52 -15.85
N GLY A 175 -7.53 1.24 -16.21
CA GLY A 175 -7.62 0.82 -17.62
C GLY A 175 -8.80 1.44 -18.34
N LYS A 176 -9.96 1.57 -17.67
CA LYS A 176 -11.13 2.27 -18.20
C LYS A 176 -10.82 3.76 -18.43
N ALA A 177 -10.23 4.45 -17.45
CA ALA A 177 -9.88 5.86 -17.57
C ALA A 177 -8.94 6.13 -18.76
N VAL A 178 -7.90 5.29 -18.95
CA VAL A 178 -6.98 5.42 -20.09
C VAL A 178 -7.67 5.12 -21.41
N ALA A 179 -8.58 4.14 -21.46
CA ALA A 179 -9.38 3.86 -22.67
C ALA A 179 -10.27 5.03 -23.05
N GLU A 180 -10.96 5.63 -22.08
CA GLU A 180 -11.77 6.84 -22.29
C GLU A 180 -10.92 8.04 -22.72
N PHE A 181 -9.75 8.24 -22.12
CA PHE A 181 -8.81 9.26 -22.52
C PHE A 181 -8.35 9.07 -23.98
N ALA A 182 -7.90 7.87 -24.35
CA ALA A 182 -7.44 7.57 -25.70
C ALA A 182 -8.55 7.76 -26.74
N PHE A 183 -9.72 7.17 -26.51
CA PHE A 183 -10.82 7.19 -27.48
C PHE A 183 -11.55 8.54 -27.50
N ASN A 184 -11.96 9.06 -26.32
CA ASN A 184 -12.82 10.24 -26.26
C ASN A 184 -12.05 11.56 -26.29
N TYR A 185 -10.85 11.62 -25.69
CA TYR A 185 -10.07 12.85 -25.63
C TYR A 185 -9.06 12.95 -26.79
N LEU A 186 -8.21 11.93 -26.98
CA LEU A 186 -7.24 11.92 -28.07
C LEU A 186 -7.84 11.59 -29.44
N LYS A 187 -9.07 11.06 -29.49
CA LYS A 187 -9.79 10.66 -30.72
C LYS A 187 -9.06 9.59 -31.53
N VAL A 188 -8.27 8.73 -30.87
CA VAL A 188 -7.63 7.59 -31.51
C VAL A 188 -8.61 6.43 -31.64
N THR A 189 -8.51 5.68 -32.70
CA THR A 189 -9.39 4.54 -33.02
C THR A 189 -8.64 3.21 -33.10
N LYS A 190 -7.30 3.26 -33.20
CA LYS A 190 -6.41 2.09 -33.25
C LYS A 190 -5.37 2.18 -32.17
N ALA A 191 -5.38 1.24 -31.24
CA ALA A 191 -4.41 1.18 -30.16
C ALA A 191 -3.65 -0.15 -30.18
N ALA A 192 -2.38 -0.11 -29.79
CA ALA A 192 -1.60 -1.26 -29.41
C ALA A 192 -1.31 -1.23 -27.92
N THR A 193 -0.96 -2.39 -27.38
CA THR A 193 -0.59 -2.53 -25.95
C THR A 193 0.63 -3.40 -25.81
N LEU A 194 1.42 -3.15 -24.73
CA LEU A 194 2.61 -3.93 -24.40
C LEU A 194 2.69 -4.10 -22.87
N HIS A 195 2.95 -5.34 -22.38
CA HIS A 195 3.18 -5.60 -20.97
C HIS A 195 4.54 -6.29 -20.72
N ASP A 196 5.04 -6.22 -19.49
CA ASP A 196 6.34 -6.75 -19.06
C ASP A 196 6.27 -8.17 -18.44
N GLY A 197 5.17 -8.89 -18.64
CA GLY A 197 4.96 -10.22 -18.07
C GLY A 197 4.54 -10.23 -16.61
N SER A 198 4.55 -9.10 -15.88
CA SER A 198 4.02 -9.03 -14.52
C SER A 198 2.51 -9.23 -14.49
N THR A 199 2.02 -9.81 -13.38
CA THR A 199 0.57 -10.06 -13.24
C THR A 199 -0.24 -8.77 -13.15
N TYR A 200 0.37 -7.67 -12.68
CA TYR A 200 -0.17 -6.32 -12.74
C TYR A 200 -0.32 -5.85 -14.18
N ALA A 201 0.79 -5.77 -14.93
CA ALA A 201 0.82 -5.20 -16.27
C ALA A 201 -0.09 -5.95 -17.25
N GLN A 202 -0.09 -7.28 -17.18
CA GLN A 202 -0.97 -8.14 -17.97
C GLN A 202 -2.45 -7.85 -17.70
N ALA A 203 -2.84 -7.69 -16.42
CA ALA A 203 -4.21 -7.42 -16.05
C ALA A 203 -4.66 -6.02 -16.52
N LEU A 204 -3.82 -5.00 -16.31
CA LEU A 204 -4.14 -3.63 -16.71
C LEU A 204 -4.20 -3.47 -18.23
N GLN A 205 -3.29 -4.12 -18.96
CA GLN A 205 -3.34 -4.21 -20.43
C GLN A 205 -4.69 -4.75 -20.89
N GLN A 206 -5.15 -5.84 -20.31
CA GLN A 206 -6.42 -6.48 -20.67
C GLN A 206 -7.61 -5.59 -20.37
N VAL A 207 -7.65 -4.93 -19.20
CA VAL A 207 -8.73 -3.99 -18.86
C VAL A 207 -8.79 -2.85 -19.89
N PHE A 208 -7.65 -2.25 -20.21
CA PHE A 208 -7.60 -1.20 -21.24
C PHE A 208 -8.13 -1.70 -22.60
N ALA A 209 -7.66 -2.87 -23.04
CA ALA A 209 -8.06 -3.43 -24.33
C ALA A 209 -9.58 -3.69 -24.42
N ASP A 210 -10.16 -4.26 -23.35
CA ASP A 210 -11.59 -4.54 -23.26
C ASP A 210 -12.41 -3.24 -23.26
N GLU A 211 -12.02 -2.25 -22.47
CA GLU A 211 -12.75 -0.98 -22.36
C GLU A 211 -12.59 -0.14 -23.63
N PHE A 212 -11.40 -0.11 -24.25
CA PHE A 212 -11.19 0.58 -25.52
C PHE A 212 -12.04 -0.02 -26.66
N THR A 213 -12.15 -1.35 -26.70
CA THR A 213 -13.00 -2.06 -27.67
C THR A 213 -14.49 -1.79 -27.43
N LYS A 214 -14.96 -1.74 -26.17
CA LYS A 214 -16.34 -1.37 -25.81
C LYS A 214 -16.72 0.04 -26.28
N LEU A 215 -15.74 0.97 -26.31
CA LEU A 215 -15.93 2.33 -26.83
C LEU A 215 -15.98 2.39 -28.36
N GLY A 216 -15.68 1.30 -29.07
CA GLY A 216 -15.65 1.25 -30.54
C GLY A 216 -14.23 1.35 -31.11
N GLY A 217 -13.20 1.37 -30.31
CA GLY A 217 -11.81 1.30 -30.74
C GLY A 217 -11.38 -0.11 -31.18
N THR A 218 -10.26 -0.18 -31.88
CA THR A 218 -9.66 -1.46 -32.31
C THR A 218 -8.29 -1.63 -31.67
N ILE A 219 -8.07 -2.75 -31.00
CA ILE A 219 -6.75 -3.18 -30.55
C ILE A 219 -6.07 -3.90 -31.71
N VAL A 220 -5.03 -3.28 -32.26
CA VAL A 220 -4.32 -3.78 -33.45
C VAL A 220 -3.14 -4.69 -33.10
N ALA A 221 -2.58 -4.60 -31.87
CA ALA A 221 -1.56 -5.49 -31.34
C ALA A 221 -1.64 -5.55 -29.82
N GLN A 222 -1.39 -6.72 -29.25
CA GLN A 222 -1.21 -6.96 -27.82
C GLN A 222 0.05 -7.79 -27.62
N GLU A 223 1.10 -7.15 -27.16
CA GLU A 223 2.43 -7.73 -27.11
C GLU A 223 2.93 -7.85 -25.65
N ALA A 224 3.98 -8.66 -25.47
CA ALA A 224 4.65 -8.87 -24.19
C ALA A 224 6.16 -8.91 -24.36
N VAL A 225 6.86 -8.48 -23.32
CA VAL A 225 8.31 -8.66 -23.17
C VAL A 225 8.63 -9.26 -21.82
N ALA A 226 9.82 -9.82 -21.66
CA ALA A 226 10.31 -10.25 -20.36
C ALA A 226 10.69 -9.04 -19.49
N LYS A 227 10.58 -9.16 -18.15
CA LYS A 227 10.93 -8.10 -17.18
C LYS A 227 12.39 -7.62 -17.27
N ASP A 228 13.28 -8.43 -17.77
CA ASP A 228 14.71 -8.17 -17.95
C ASP A 228 15.12 -7.82 -19.38
N ALA A 229 14.14 -7.69 -20.28
CA ALA A 229 14.40 -7.33 -21.66
C ALA A 229 14.92 -5.88 -21.76
N THR A 230 15.97 -5.69 -22.53
CA THR A 230 16.61 -4.38 -22.77
C THR A 230 16.56 -3.95 -24.24
N ASP A 231 16.43 -4.89 -25.18
CA ASP A 231 16.20 -4.61 -26.61
C ASP A 231 14.72 -4.70 -26.92
N MET A 232 14.12 -3.53 -27.16
CA MET A 232 12.70 -3.40 -27.48
C MET A 232 12.41 -3.32 -28.98
N LYS A 233 13.45 -3.21 -29.82
CA LYS A 233 13.25 -3.02 -31.28
C LYS A 233 12.46 -4.14 -31.94
N PRO A 234 12.67 -5.44 -31.59
CA PRO A 234 11.88 -6.52 -32.22
C PRO A 234 10.38 -6.38 -31.94
N VAL A 235 9.97 -6.21 -30.68
CA VAL A 235 8.54 -6.08 -30.32
C VAL A 235 7.95 -4.78 -30.83
N LEU A 236 8.68 -3.66 -30.79
CA LEU A 236 8.26 -2.39 -31.33
C LEU A 236 8.08 -2.44 -32.85
N THR A 237 8.90 -3.19 -33.58
CA THR A 237 8.74 -3.42 -35.03
C THR A 237 7.45 -4.19 -35.34
N THR A 238 7.13 -5.22 -34.52
CA THR A 238 5.85 -5.95 -34.63
C THR A 238 4.67 -5.01 -34.42
N ILE A 239 4.72 -4.18 -33.37
CA ILE A 239 3.70 -3.18 -33.08
C ILE A 239 3.57 -2.17 -34.23
N ALA A 240 4.68 -1.67 -34.76
CA ALA A 240 4.69 -0.72 -35.86
C ALA A 240 4.00 -1.26 -37.14
N ALA A 241 4.22 -2.54 -37.44
CA ALA A 241 3.60 -3.21 -38.60
C ALA A 241 2.06 -3.25 -38.50
N ALA A 242 1.49 -3.20 -37.30
CA ALA A 242 0.05 -3.15 -37.06
C ALA A 242 -0.54 -1.75 -37.21
N GLY A 243 0.27 -0.70 -37.31
CA GLY A 243 -0.14 0.69 -37.57
C GLY A 243 -1.01 1.32 -36.48
N PRO A 244 -0.59 1.30 -35.20
CA PRO A 244 -1.32 1.93 -34.10
C PRO A 244 -1.21 3.46 -34.16
N GLU A 245 -2.25 4.15 -33.67
CA GLU A 245 -2.25 5.59 -33.40
C GLU A 245 -1.84 5.90 -31.97
N PHE A 246 -1.95 4.90 -31.08
CA PHE A 246 -1.67 4.97 -29.65
C PHE A 246 -1.05 3.67 -29.17
N LEU A 247 0.00 3.76 -28.33
CA LEU A 247 0.58 2.62 -27.64
C LEU A 247 0.44 2.84 -26.12
N TYR A 248 -0.28 1.93 -25.46
CA TYR A 248 -0.37 1.85 -24.01
C TYR A 248 0.54 0.73 -23.49
N TYR A 249 1.48 1.06 -22.59
CA TYR A 249 2.37 0.08 -21.99
C TYR A 249 2.38 0.21 -20.46
N PRO A 250 1.42 -0.46 -19.80
CA PRO A 250 1.42 -0.56 -18.34
C PRO A 250 2.49 -1.56 -17.90
N VAL A 251 3.68 -1.05 -17.63
CA VAL A 251 4.88 -1.83 -17.24
C VAL A 251 5.53 -1.21 -16.02
N PHE A 252 6.53 -1.88 -15.45
CA PHE A 252 7.41 -1.28 -14.46
C PHE A 252 8.61 -0.57 -15.10
N VAL A 253 9.34 0.22 -14.30
CA VAL A 253 10.43 1.09 -14.77
C VAL A 253 11.55 0.29 -15.44
N ALA A 254 11.81 -0.93 -14.96
CA ALA A 254 12.82 -1.83 -15.53
C ALA A 254 12.68 -2.00 -17.06
N VAL A 255 11.44 -2.03 -17.56
CA VAL A 255 11.12 -2.16 -18.99
C VAL A 255 10.73 -0.82 -19.60
N GLY A 256 9.96 -0.01 -18.86
CA GLY A 256 9.37 1.23 -19.36
C GLY A 256 10.40 2.23 -19.88
N GLY A 257 11.56 2.34 -19.22
CA GLY A 257 12.66 3.15 -19.67
C GLY A 257 13.18 2.75 -21.05
N PHE A 258 13.36 1.46 -21.30
CA PHE A 258 13.86 0.94 -22.58
C PHE A 258 12.81 1.06 -23.72
N VAL A 259 11.55 0.79 -23.43
CA VAL A 259 10.46 1.03 -24.41
C VAL A 259 10.45 2.49 -24.83
N THR A 260 10.43 3.40 -23.88
CA THR A 260 10.39 4.84 -24.13
C THR A 260 11.63 5.33 -24.89
N ALA A 261 12.82 4.85 -24.50
CA ALA A 261 14.08 5.25 -25.16
C ALA A 261 14.15 4.83 -26.63
N GLN A 262 13.58 3.65 -26.98
CA GLN A 262 13.77 3.04 -28.29
C GLN A 262 12.61 3.24 -29.25
N ILE A 263 11.45 3.66 -28.77
CA ILE A 263 10.23 3.69 -29.60
C ILE A 263 10.34 4.62 -30.82
N ARG A 264 11.01 5.78 -30.65
CA ARG A 264 11.15 6.76 -31.74
C ARG A 264 12.15 6.36 -32.81
N ASP A 265 12.99 5.36 -32.53
CA ASP A 265 13.93 4.77 -33.50
C ASP A 265 13.30 3.75 -34.44
N VAL A 266 12.02 3.37 -34.20
CA VAL A 266 11.32 2.36 -35.01
C VAL A 266 10.41 3.04 -36.04
N ALA A 267 10.65 2.73 -37.32
CA ALA A 267 9.88 3.27 -38.42
C ALA A 267 8.39 2.96 -38.26
N GLY A 268 7.55 3.98 -38.36
CA GLY A 268 6.11 3.90 -38.15
C GLY A 268 5.65 4.22 -36.71
N LEU A 269 6.59 4.37 -35.73
CA LEU A 269 6.28 4.78 -34.36
C LEU A 269 6.83 6.18 -33.98
N GLU A 270 7.41 6.90 -34.92
CA GLU A 270 8.03 8.21 -34.69
C GLU A 270 7.06 9.22 -34.04
N ASN A 271 5.78 9.14 -34.41
CA ASN A 271 4.74 10.08 -33.99
C ASN A 271 3.58 9.40 -33.26
N VAL A 272 3.69 8.09 -32.94
CA VAL A 272 2.66 7.40 -32.17
C VAL A 272 2.49 8.05 -30.81
N LYS A 273 1.25 8.25 -30.35
CA LYS A 273 1.00 8.71 -29.00
C LYS A 273 1.27 7.57 -28.01
N ILE A 274 2.00 7.84 -26.94
CA ILE A 274 2.42 6.83 -25.97
C ILE A 274 1.91 7.16 -24.59
N ALA A 275 1.47 6.14 -23.90
CA ALA A 275 1.04 6.26 -22.52
C ALA A 275 1.55 5.08 -21.68
N GLY A 276 1.98 5.41 -20.47
CA GLY A 276 2.26 4.46 -19.41
C GLY A 276 1.27 4.56 -18.26
N SER A 277 1.56 3.87 -17.19
CA SER A 277 0.73 3.79 -16.00
C SER A 277 1.49 4.18 -14.72
N ASP A 278 0.84 4.03 -13.58
CA ASP A 278 1.40 4.26 -12.24
C ASP A 278 2.69 3.49 -11.96
N GLY A 279 2.88 2.30 -12.54
CA GLY A 279 4.10 1.50 -12.42
C GLY A 279 5.37 2.18 -12.92
N ILE A 280 5.23 3.17 -13.81
CA ILE A 280 6.35 3.98 -14.31
C ILE A 280 6.19 5.48 -13.98
N PHE A 281 5.30 5.82 -13.04
CA PHE A 281 5.08 7.19 -12.61
C PHE A 281 6.18 7.63 -11.62
N THR A 282 7.38 7.89 -12.14
CA THR A 282 8.59 8.21 -11.36
C THR A 282 9.61 8.97 -12.19
N ALA A 283 10.50 9.73 -11.52
CA ALA A 283 11.64 10.39 -12.16
C ALA A 283 12.60 9.40 -12.86
N ASP A 284 12.62 8.14 -12.44
CA ASP A 284 13.48 7.12 -13.04
C ASP A 284 13.06 6.78 -14.48
N LEU A 285 11.77 6.95 -14.83
CA LEU A 285 11.32 6.90 -16.22
C LEU A 285 12.00 7.97 -17.07
N LEU A 286 12.12 9.20 -16.55
CA LEU A 286 12.77 10.30 -17.27
C LEU A 286 14.26 10.01 -17.50
N LYS A 287 14.94 9.38 -16.52
CA LYS A 287 16.34 8.94 -16.67
C LYS A 287 16.49 7.85 -17.73
N GLY A 288 15.58 6.86 -17.72
CA GLY A 288 15.63 5.71 -18.64
C GLY A 288 15.19 6.07 -20.06
N GLY A 289 14.12 6.85 -20.22
CA GLY A 289 13.51 7.17 -21.51
C GLY A 289 14.07 8.42 -22.19
N GLY A 290 14.78 9.28 -21.41
CA GLY A 290 15.39 10.51 -21.93
C GLY A 290 14.38 11.45 -22.59
N GLU A 291 14.80 12.12 -23.68
CA GLU A 291 13.98 13.10 -24.43
C GLU A 291 12.67 12.51 -24.98
N ASN A 292 12.61 11.18 -25.22
CA ASN A 292 11.41 10.53 -25.71
C ASN A 292 10.27 10.48 -24.69
N THR A 293 10.54 10.83 -23.42
CA THR A 293 9.52 10.96 -22.38
C THR A 293 8.67 12.22 -22.54
N LYS A 294 9.22 13.26 -23.15
CA LYS A 294 8.50 14.52 -23.32
C LYS A 294 7.27 14.37 -24.21
N GLY A 295 6.11 14.80 -23.73
CA GLY A 295 4.82 14.61 -24.42
C GLY A 295 4.21 13.21 -24.23
N MET A 296 4.84 12.33 -23.46
CA MET A 296 4.28 11.06 -23.06
C MET A 296 3.19 11.25 -22.01
N TYR A 297 2.17 10.41 -22.07
CA TYR A 297 1.10 10.38 -21.08
C TYR A 297 1.35 9.34 -20.00
N LEU A 298 0.91 9.62 -18.76
CA LEU A 298 0.96 8.70 -17.63
C LEU A 298 -0.38 8.71 -16.91
N SER A 299 -0.97 7.54 -16.69
CA SER A 299 -2.12 7.41 -15.80
C SER A 299 -1.65 7.15 -14.36
N SER A 300 -2.33 7.78 -13.40
CA SER A 300 -2.00 7.72 -11.98
C SER A 300 -3.21 8.14 -11.13
N PRO A 301 -3.24 7.85 -9.81
CA PRO A 301 -4.18 8.54 -8.94
C PRO A 301 -4.18 10.05 -9.14
N ASP A 302 -5.35 10.64 -9.04
CA ASP A 302 -5.50 12.09 -9.17
C ASP A 302 -5.11 12.82 -7.88
N PHE A 303 -3.91 13.36 -7.83
CA PHE A 303 -3.43 14.12 -6.66
C PHE A 303 -4.28 15.36 -6.36
N SER A 304 -4.97 15.91 -7.36
CA SER A 304 -5.85 17.08 -7.16
C SER A 304 -7.18 16.70 -6.47
N ALA A 305 -7.53 15.42 -6.46
CA ALA A 305 -8.69 14.88 -5.75
C ALA A 305 -8.38 14.52 -4.30
N PHE A 306 -7.11 14.54 -3.90
CA PHE A 306 -6.71 14.27 -2.52
C PHE A 306 -7.20 15.38 -1.58
N THR A 307 -7.42 15.05 -0.31
CA THR A 307 -7.97 16.00 0.66
C THR A 307 -6.98 17.09 1.07
N GLY A 308 -7.48 18.14 1.75
CA GLY A 308 -6.66 19.30 2.12
C GLY A 308 -5.40 18.98 2.95
N ASP A 309 -5.39 17.87 3.69
CA ASP A 309 -4.23 17.46 4.50
C ASP A 309 -3.08 16.88 3.66
N TYR A 310 -3.32 16.54 2.40
CA TYR A 310 -2.27 16.10 1.48
C TYR A 310 -1.17 17.16 1.27
N ALA A 311 -1.52 18.45 1.21
CA ALA A 311 -0.52 19.51 1.09
C ALA A 311 0.41 19.59 2.33
N ALA A 312 -0.13 19.35 3.52
CA ALA A 312 0.65 19.26 4.74
C ALA A 312 1.56 18.03 4.74
N PHE A 313 1.07 16.89 4.26
CA PHE A 313 1.86 15.67 4.08
C PHE A 313 3.05 15.91 3.13
N ILE A 314 2.83 16.53 1.95
CA ILE A 314 3.89 16.86 0.99
C ILE A 314 4.95 17.78 1.62
N THR A 315 4.53 18.74 2.45
CA THR A 315 5.46 19.62 3.18
C THR A 315 6.34 18.83 4.15
N LYS A 316 5.76 17.89 4.90
CA LYS A 316 6.49 16.99 5.82
C LYS A 316 7.44 16.09 5.04
N HIS A 317 6.99 15.49 3.94
CA HIS A 317 7.80 14.65 3.06
C HIS A 317 9.05 15.41 2.58
N LYS A 318 8.83 16.61 2.04
CA LYS A 318 9.93 17.46 1.56
C LYS A 318 10.91 17.86 2.67
N THR A 319 10.40 18.13 3.88
CA THR A 319 11.23 18.47 5.03
C THR A 319 12.08 17.28 5.49
N LYS A 320 11.51 16.06 5.50
CA LYS A 320 12.19 14.86 6.02
C LYS A 320 13.17 14.26 5.01
N TYR A 321 12.81 14.21 3.72
CA TYR A 321 13.58 13.47 2.71
C TYR A 321 14.25 14.35 1.66
N GLY A 322 13.88 15.62 1.59
CA GLY A 322 14.29 16.53 0.52
C GLY A 322 13.64 16.16 -0.83
N GLY A 323 13.44 17.15 -1.71
CA GLY A 323 12.91 16.89 -3.05
C GLY A 323 11.44 16.47 -3.11
N SER A 324 11.05 15.98 -4.28
CA SER A 324 9.70 15.49 -4.58
C SER A 324 9.49 14.05 -4.12
N THR A 325 8.23 13.60 -4.13
CA THR A 325 7.88 12.18 -3.97
C THR A 325 8.48 11.34 -5.09
N LEU A 326 8.81 10.09 -4.79
CA LEU A 326 9.53 9.24 -5.74
C LEU A 326 8.59 8.59 -6.75
N SER A 327 7.36 8.26 -6.32
CA SER A 327 6.34 7.61 -7.11
C SER A 327 4.95 8.11 -6.68
N THR A 328 3.91 7.30 -6.80
CA THR A 328 2.51 7.74 -6.74
C THR A 328 1.76 7.31 -5.47
N PHE A 329 2.30 6.38 -4.66
CA PHE A 329 1.53 5.72 -3.62
C PHE A 329 1.86 6.11 -2.17
N HIS A 330 2.72 7.11 -1.96
CA HIS A 330 3.09 7.63 -0.64
C HIS A 330 1.88 7.99 0.24
N ALA A 331 0.86 8.65 -0.35
CA ALA A 331 -0.36 9.04 0.36
C ALA A 331 -1.24 7.83 0.72
N HIS A 332 -1.32 6.84 -0.17
CA HIS A 332 -2.06 5.61 0.09
C HIS A 332 -1.40 4.77 1.20
N ALA A 333 -0.06 4.79 1.27
CA ALA A 333 0.69 4.12 2.33
C ALA A 333 0.52 4.83 3.69
N TYR A 334 0.48 6.16 3.69
CA TYR A 334 0.14 6.94 4.87
C TYR A 334 -1.25 6.58 5.41
N ASP A 335 -2.25 6.51 4.53
CA ASP A 335 -3.61 6.14 4.92
C ASP A 335 -3.69 4.67 5.38
N ALA A 336 -2.98 3.74 4.72
CA ALA A 336 -2.92 2.33 5.13
C ALA A 336 -2.35 2.18 6.55
N ALA A 337 -1.29 2.91 6.89
CA ALA A 337 -0.71 2.92 8.22
C ALA A 337 -1.69 3.50 9.26
N ASN A 338 -2.38 4.60 8.94
CA ASN A 338 -3.34 5.22 9.85
C ASN A 338 -4.59 4.35 10.06
N ILE A 339 -5.05 3.60 9.04
CA ILE A 339 -6.12 2.59 9.20
C ILE A 339 -5.65 1.48 10.15
N LEU A 340 -4.43 0.97 9.98
CA LEU A 340 -3.86 -0.04 10.89
C LEU A 340 -3.78 0.50 12.32
N PHE A 341 -3.30 1.72 12.54
CA PHE A 341 -3.22 2.35 13.86
C PHE A 341 -4.59 2.50 14.51
N ALA A 342 -5.59 3.00 13.77
CA ALA A 342 -6.95 3.14 14.28
C ALA A 342 -7.58 1.77 14.65
N ALA A 343 -7.30 0.73 13.87
CA ALA A 343 -7.76 -0.63 14.17
C ALA A 343 -7.08 -1.19 15.43
N LEU A 344 -5.76 -0.97 15.60
CA LEU A 344 -5.01 -1.35 16.80
C LEU A 344 -5.56 -0.64 18.05
N GLU A 345 -5.79 0.69 17.98
CA GLU A 345 -6.38 1.46 19.08
C GLU A 345 -7.77 0.94 19.49
N LYS A 346 -8.51 0.37 18.54
CA LYS A 346 -9.86 -0.16 18.77
C LYS A 346 -9.88 -1.54 19.44
N VAL A 347 -8.91 -2.42 19.10
CA VAL A 347 -8.98 -3.84 19.49
C VAL A 347 -7.96 -4.26 20.53
N ALA A 348 -6.91 -3.48 20.74
CA ALA A 348 -5.86 -3.80 21.70
C ALA A 348 -6.41 -3.82 23.14
N VAL A 349 -6.04 -4.85 23.89
CA VAL A 349 -6.39 -5.00 25.31
C VAL A 349 -5.21 -4.58 26.16
N VAL A 350 -5.29 -3.37 26.73
CA VAL A 350 -4.24 -2.80 27.56
C VAL A 350 -4.44 -3.21 29.02
N GLN A 351 -3.43 -3.81 29.65
CA GLN A 351 -3.42 -4.23 31.05
C GLN A 351 -2.92 -3.10 31.96
N ALA A 352 -3.21 -3.20 33.26
CA ALA A 352 -2.81 -2.20 34.25
C ALA A 352 -1.29 -2.03 34.40
N ASP A 353 -0.51 -3.05 34.06
CA ASP A 353 0.96 -3.03 34.06
C ASP A 353 1.56 -2.46 32.78
N GLY A 354 0.73 -2.09 31.82
CA GLY A 354 1.14 -1.62 30.51
C GLY A 354 1.30 -2.73 29.46
N THR A 355 1.12 -3.99 29.79
CA THR A 355 1.11 -5.09 28.80
C THR A 355 -0.06 -4.90 27.83
N ILE A 356 0.19 -5.11 26.55
CA ILE A 356 -0.85 -5.07 25.48
C ILE A 356 -1.01 -6.47 24.89
N TYR A 357 -2.25 -6.85 24.64
CA TYR A 357 -2.59 -8.00 23.81
C TYR A 357 -3.33 -7.52 22.56
N VAL A 358 -2.85 -7.92 21.39
CA VAL A 358 -3.48 -7.63 20.10
C VAL A 358 -4.06 -8.91 19.52
N PRO A 359 -5.39 -9.11 19.60
CA PRO A 359 -6.08 -10.26 18.99
C PRO A 359 -6.05 -10.13 17.48
N ARG A 360 -5.50 -11.13 16.77
CA ARG A 360 -5.22 -11.05 15.30
C ARG A 360 -6.49 -11.07 14.45
N GLN A 361 -7.48 -11.90 14.80
CA GLN A 361 -8.75 -11.92 14.06
C GLN A 361 -9.54 -10.63 14.31
N ALA A 362 -9.60 -10.17 15.57
CA ALA A 362 -10.28 -8.92 15.90
C ALA A 362 -9.64 -7.71 15.17
N LEU A 363 -8.30 -7.70 15.05
CA LEU A 363 -7.59 -6.67 14.28
C LEU A 363 -7.97 -6.73 12.79
N ARG A 364 -7.96 -7.92 12.19
CA ARG A 364 -8.38 -8.14 10.81
C ARG A 364 -9.80 -7.63 10.58
N ASP A 365 -10.73 -8.03 11.45
CA ASP A 365 -12.13 -7.63 11.36
C ASP A 365 -12.31 -6.12 11.54
N ALA A 366 -11.53 -5.49 12.43
CA ALA A 366 -11.57 -4.04 12.63
C ALA A 366 -11.05 -3.27 11.40
N ILE A 367 -10.02 -3.77 10.71
CA ILE A 367 -9.53 -3.19 9.46
C ILE A 367 -10.60 -3.33 8.35
N TYR A 368 -11.20 -4.51 8.19
CA TYR A 368 -12.30 -4.72 7.22
C TYR A 368 -13.53 -3.86 7.54
N ALA A 369 -13.78 -3.57 8.81
CA ALA A 369 -14.89 -2.71 9.24
C ALA A 369 -14.62 -1.21 9.09
N THR A 370 -13.49 -0.83 8.49
CA THR A 370 -13.18 0.58 8.20
C THR A 370 -14.28 1.18 7.33
N LYS A 371 -14.89 2.27 7.83
CA LYS A 371 -15.97 2.98 7.14
C LYS A 371 -15.81 4.48 7.35
N ASP A 372 -15.98 5.24 6.26
CA ASP A 372 -15.92 6.71 6.27
C ASP A 372 -14.65 7.28 6.92
N PHE A 373 -13.54 6.54 6.81
CA PHE A 373 -12.23 6.97 7.34
C PHE A 373 -11.72 8.17 6.53
N LYS A 374 -11.38 9.23 7.25
CA LYS A 374 -10.89 10.49 6.65
C LYS A 374 -9.40 10.38 6.36
N GLY A 375 -9.06 9.77 5.23
CA GLY A 375 -7.70 9.71 4.73
C GLY A 375 -7.31 10.95 3.92
N ILE A 376 -6.01 11.09 3.66
CA ILE A 376 -5.52 12.14 2.76
C ILE A 376 -5.80 11.82 1.28
N THR A 377 -6.01 10.55 0.94
CA THR A 377 -6.40 10.10 -0.41
C THR A 377 -7.92 10.16 -0.64
N GLY A 378 -8.71 10.52 0.37
CA GLY A 378 -10.16 10.63 0.29
C GLY A 378 -10.90 10.03 1.48
N ASN A 379 -12.18 9.75 1.29
CA ASN A 379 -13.01 9.10 2.29
C ASN A 379 -13.00 7.57 2.06
N LEU A 380 -12.30 6.83 2.91
CA LEU A 380 -12.01 5.41 2.71
C LEU A 380 -13.04 4.52 3.39
N THR A 381 -13.55 3.54 2.66
CA THR A 381 -14.47 2.53 3.18
C THR A 381 -14.11 1.17 2.59
N CYS A 382 -13.74 0.22 3.44
CA CYS A 382 -13.35 -1.11 3.00
C CYS A 382 -14.55 -1.94 2.56
N SER A 383 -14.45 -2.55 1.39
CA SER A 383 -15.39 -3.57 0.94
C SER A 383 -15.14 -4.89 1.70
N LYS A 384 -16.10 -5.79 1.67
CA LYS A 384 -15.92 -7.15 2.23
C LYS A 384 -14.82 -7.98 1.54
N TYR A 385 -14.30 -7.48 0.44
CA TYR A 385 -13.19 -8.10 -0.31
C TYR A 385 -11.89 -7.30 -0.22
N GLY A 386 -11.81 -6.30 0.67
CA GLY A 386 -10.58 -5.60 1.00
C GLY A 386 -10.23 -4.41 0.11
N ASP A 387 -11.08 -3.97 -0.82
CA ASP A 387 -10.91 -2.65 -1.45
C ASP A 387 -11.34 -1.57 -0.47
N CYS A 388 -10.42 -0.69 -0.08
CA CYS A 388 -10.67 0.44 0.82
C CYS A 388 -10.54 1.80 0.12
N GLY A 389 -9.93 1.85 -1.06
CA GLY A 389 -9.61 3.09 -1.76
C GLY A 389 -10.83 3.87 -2.26
N ALA A 390 -10.62 5.16 -2.48
CA ALA A 390 -11.56 6.05 -3.17
C ALA A 390 -10.96 6.39 -4.56
N PRO A 391 -11.19 5.55 -5.60
CA PRO A 391 -10.46 5.63 -6.85
C PRO A 391 -10.87 6.85 -7.67
N VAL A 392 -9.94 7.78 -7.85
CA VAL A 392 -10.00 8.84 -8.86
C VAL A 392 -8.70 8.78 -9.66
N ILE A 393 -8.81 8.55 -10.96
CA ILE A 393 -7.66 8.40 -11.86
C ILE A 393 -7.60 9.61 -12.77
N ALA A 394 -6.40 10.13 -12.96
CA ALA A 394 -6.10 11.19 -13.91
C ALA A 394 -5.06 10.74 -14.93
N VAL A 395 -5.00 11.46 -16.04
CA VAL A 395 -3.91 11.35 -17.01
C VAL A 395 -3.08 12.62 -16.97
N TYR A 396 -1.79 12.40 -16.92
CA TYR A 396 -0.77 13.43 -16.85
C TYR A 396 0.08 13.42 -18.13
N GLU A 397 0.62 14.55 -18.51
CA GLU A 397 1.57 14.70 -19.62
C GLU A 397 2.95 15.13 -19.07
N ILE A 398 4.00 14.46 -19.51
CA ILE A 398 5.38 14.85 -19.19
C ILE A 398 5.75 16.09 -20.00
N MET A 399 5.94 17.20 -19.29
CA MET A 399 6.24 18.50 -19.90
C MET A 399 7.74 18.71 -20.16
N ASN A 400 8.58 18.04 -19.37
CA ASN A 400 10.03 18.17 -19.38
C ASN A 400 10.68 16.83 -19.08
N SER A 401 11.66 16.42 -19.89
CA SER A 401 12.40 15.16 -19.78
C SER A 401 13.53 15.16 -18.74
N ASP A 402 13.89 16.32 -18.19
CA ASP A 402 14.91 16.40 -17.13
C ASP A 402 14.40 15.75 -15.84
N PRO A 403 15.06 14.70 -15.33
CA PRO A 403 14.68 14.05 -14.08
C PRO A 403 14.61 15.00 -12.88
N ALA A 404 15.43 16.07 -12.87
CA ALA A 404 15.40 17.08 -11.81
C ALA A 404 14.12 17.93 -11.80
N SER A 405 13.38 17.94 -12.91
CA SER A 405 12.08 18.63 -13.02
C SER A 405 10.90 17.83 -12.45
N TRP A 406 11.12 16.58 -12.03
CA TRP A 406 10.05 15.71 -11.52
C TRP A 406 9.40 16.30 -10.27
N ASN A 407 8.16 16.72 -10.38
CA ASN A 407 7.40 17.30 -9.28
C ASN A 407 5.89 17.26 -9.52
N PRO A 408 5.24 16.09 -9.53
CA PRO A 408 3.83 15.95 -9.87
C PRO A 408 2.87 16.63 -8.88
N ALA A 409 3.32 16.83 -7.63
CA ALA A 409 2.52 17.44 -6.57
C ALA A 409 2.65 18.98 -6.51
N ASP A 410 3.47 19.60 -7.36
CA ASP A 410 3.62 21.06 -7.40
C ASP A 410 2.43 21.71 -8.14
N ALA A 411 1.62 22.48 -7.42
CA ALA A 411 0.47 23.15 -8.02
C ALA A 411 0.84 24.26 -9.03
N ALA A 412 2.06 24.83 -8.93
CA ALA A 412 2.50 25.94 -9.80
C ALA A 412 3.15 25.46 -11.09
N ASN A 413 4.06 24.46 -10.98
CA ASN A 413 4.83 23.91 -12.10
C ASN A 413 4.91 22.39 -12.02
N PRO A 414 3.80 21.67 -12.18
CA PRO A 414 3.82 20.21 -12.08
C PRO A 414 4.52 19.59 -13.28
N ASN A 415 5.36 18.57 -13.04
CA ASN A 415 5.89 17.71 -14.06
C ASN A 415 5.93 16.25 -13.53
N PRO A 416 5.12 15.35 -14.08
CA PRO A 416 4.14 15.55 -15.15
C PRO A 416 2.94 16.41 -14.72
N LYS A 417 2.26 17.00 -15.71
CA LYS A 417 1.10 17.88 -15.52
C LYS A 417 -0.21 17.16 -15.81
N LYS A 418 -1.17 17.24 -14.90
CA LYS A 418 -2.53 16.72 -15.13
C LYS A 418 -3.16 17.42 -16.33
N ILE A 419 -3.70 16.64 -17.27
CA ILE A 419 -4.36 17.14 -18.51
C ILE A 419 -5.76 16.57 -18.70
N TRP A 420 -6.13 15.47 -17.97
CA TRP A 420 -7.44 14.82 -18.13
C TRP A 420 -7.83 14.12 -16.83
N PRO A 421 -9.19 14.03 -16.59
CA PRO A 421 -9.95 14.88 -15.69
C PRO A 421 -9.55 14.75 -14.29
#